data_988d1fbe03d1d6212e912d1490e46f1b
#
_entry.id   988d1fbe03d1d6212e912d1490e46f1b
#
_cell.length_a   1.000
_cell.length_b   1.000
_cell.length_c   1.000
_cell.angle_alpha   90.00
_cell.angle_beta   90.00
_cell.angle_gamma   90.00
#
_symmetry.space_group_name_H-M   'P 1'
#
loop_
_entity.id
_entity.type
_entity.pdbx_description
1 polymer ?
#
loop_
_entity_poly.entity_id
_entity_poly.type
_entity_poly.pdbx_seq_one_letter_code
_entity_poly.pdbx_strand_id
1 'polypeptide(L)' 'MYKRQVVEVEFSYLAMNDVMRVVKEEQPRVLTQQFDNLCRMTLAIRQSLAGGMIGKLEKIGGVTLEVK' A
#
# COMPACT_ATOMS: atom_id res chain seq x y z
N MET A 1 -9.00 18.51 -12.09
CA MET A 1 -8.08 17.40 -12.35
C MET A 1 -7.37 17.03 -11.07
N TYR A 2 -7.47 15.80 -10.63
CA TYR A 2 -6.82 15.36 -9.40
C TYR A 2 -5.52 14.61 -9.73
N LYS A 3 -4.59 14.69 -8.81
CA LYS A 3 -3.32 13.98 -8.95
C LYS A 3 -3.39 12.65 -8.21
N ARG A 4 -2.79 11.64 -8.80
CA ARG A 4 -2.66 10.33 -8.17
C ARG A 4 -1.27 10.20 -7.58
N GLN A 5 -1.22 9.61 -6.40
CA GLN A 5 0.04 9.28 -5.75
C GLN A 5 0.29 7.79 -5.94
N VAL A 6 1.48 7.44 -6.38
CA VAL A 6 1.87 6.04 -6.54
C VAL A 6 2.73 5.66 -5.34
N VAL A 7 2.35 4.58 -4.68
CA VAL A 7 3.04 4.10 -3.48
C VAL A 7 3.40 2.65 -3.67
N GLU A 8 4.65 2.31 -3.44
CA GLU A 8 5.10 0.92 -3.46
C GLU A 8 5.13 0.41 -2.03
N VAL A 9 4.45 -0.71 -1.77
CA VAL A 9 4.36 -1.32 -0.46
C VAL A 9 5.07 -2.65 -0.50
N GLU A 10 6.02 -2.85 0.40
CA GLU A 10 6.73 -4.11 0.56
C GLU A 10 6.48 -4.63 1.96
N PHE A 11 6.08 -5.88 2.07
CA PHE A 11 5.71 -6.45 3.35
C PHE A 11 5.99 -7.95 3.37
N SER A 12 6.13 -8.49 4.59
CA SER A 12 6.29 -9.92 4.75
C SER A 12 4.93 -10.62 4.65
N TYR A 13 4.98 -11.92 4.42
CA TYR A 13 3.75 -12.71 4.35
C TYR A 13 2.90 -12.57 5.61
N LEU A 14 3.55 -12.39 6.76
CA LEU A 14 2.85 -12.24 8.03
C LEU A 14 2.00 -10.97 8.10
N ALA A 15 2.39 -9.94 7.38
CA ALA A 15 1.67 -8.67 7.36
C ALA A 15 0.60 -8.62 6.27
N MET A 16 0.48 -9.66 5.45
CA MET A 16 -0.41 -9.64 4.29
C MET A 16 -1.86 -9.33 4.67
N ASN A 17 -2.39 -9.98 5.70
CA ASN A 17 -3.78 -9.78 6.09
C ASN A 17 -4.05 -8.33 6.47
N ASP A 18 -3.14 -7.72 7.21
CA ASP A 18 -3.29 -6.34 7.64
C ASP A 18 -3.19 -5.38 6.46
N VAL A 19 -2.23 -5.64 5.55
CA VAL A 19 -2.08 -4.82 4.36
C VAL A 19 -3.32 -4.92 3.48
N MET A 20 -3.83 -6.11 3.29
CA MET A 20 -5.03 -6.31 2.48
C MET A 20 -6.25 -5.65 3.08
N ARG A 21 -6.34 -5.59 4.41
CA ARG A 21 -7.42 -4.87 5.07
C ARG A 21 -7.39 -3.39 4.73
N VAL A 22 -6.21 -2.78 4.78
CA VAL A 22 -6.06 -1.37 4.44
C VAL A 22 -6.38 -1.13 2.98
N VAL A 23 -5.90 -1.99 2.09
CA VAL A 23 -6.20 -1.90 0.67
C VAL A 23 -7.71 -1.96 0.44
N LYS A 24 -8.39 -2.84 1.15
CA LYS A 24 -9.84 -2.99 1.01
C LYS A 24 -10.59 -1.77 1.55
N GLU A 25 -10.11 -1.18 2.63
CA GLU A 25 -10.74 -0.01 3.22
C GLU A 25 -10.55 1.25 2.38
N GLU A 26 -9.33 1.46 1.90
CA GLU A 26 -8.99 2.68 1.16
C GLU A 26 -9.25 2.56 -0.33
N GLN A 27 -9.35 1.35 -0.83
CA GLN A 27 -9.66 1.03 -2.23
C GLN A 27 -8.71 1.72 -3.23
N PRO A 28 -7.39 1.67 -2.99
CA PRO A 28 -6.45 2.18 -3.99
C PRO A 28 -6.47 1.29 -5.22
N ARG A 29 -6.00 1.83 -6.33
CA ARG A 29 -5.87 1.04 -7.54
C ARG A 29 -4.58 0.24 -7.46
N VAL A 30 -4.67 -1.07 -7.58
CA VAL A 30 -3.51 -1.94 -7.57
C VAL A 30 -2.94 -1.99 -8.99
N LEU A 31 -1.72 -1.47 -9.15
CA LEU A 31 -1.05 -1.45 -10.44
C LEU A 31 -0.27 -2.74 -10.70
N THR A 32 0.47 -3.19 -9.69
CA THR A 32 1.23 -4.44 -9.79
C THR A 32 1.19 -5.17 -8.46
N GLN A 33 1.33 -6.47 -8.52
CA GLN A 33 1.44 -7.34 -7.35
C GLN A 33 2.51 -8.38 -7.61
N GLN A 34 3.37 -8.59 -6.61
CA GLN A 34 4.35 -9.66 -6.64
C GLN A 34 4.35 -10.34 -5.28
N PHE A 35 4.19 -11.65 -5.29
CA PHE A 35 4.17 -12.45 -4.07
C PHE A 35 5.28 -13.51 -4.16
N ASP A 36 6.44 -13.14 -3.66
CA ASP A 36 7.61 -13.98 -3.60
C ASP A 36 8.00 -14.17 -2.14
N ASN A 37 9.31 -14.26 -1.87
CA ASN A 37 9.79 -14.28 -0.50
C ASN A 37 9.34 -13.03 0.26
N LEU A 38 9.28 -11.90 -0.43
CA LEU A 38 8.67 -10.69 0.07
C LEU A 38 7.50 -10.33 -0.84
N CYS A 39 6.41 -9.88 -0.24
CA CYS A 39 5.26 -9.42 -1.00
C CYS A 39 5.44 -7.95 -1.35
N ARG A 40 5.11 -7.59 -2.57
CA ARG A 40 5.25 -6.22 -3.04
C ARG A 40 4.03 -5.83 -3.86
N MET A 41 3.51 -4.66 -3.60
CA MET A 41 2.36 -4.13 -4.34
C MET A 41 2.64 -2.67 -4.69
N THR A 42 2.28 -2.28 -5.90
CA THR A 42 2.30 -0.89 -6.31
C THR A 42 0.86 -0.40 -6.38
N LEU A 43 0.57 0.64 -5.61
CA LEU A 43 -0.79 1.15 -5.46
C LEU A 43 -0.85 2.59 -5.95
N ALA A 44 -1.95 2.94 -6.60
CA ALA A 44 -2.22 4.32 -6.99
C ALA A 44 -3.46 4.79 -6.25
N ILE A 45 -3.38 5.97 -5.64
CA ILE A 45 -4.47 6.53 -4.86
C ILE A 45 -4.46 8.04 -5.04
N ARG A 46 -5.61 8.68 -4.83
CA ARG A 46 -5.67 10.14 -4.85
C ARG A 46 -4.71 10.72 -3.85
N GLN A 47 -4.01 11.78 -4.27
CA GLN A 47 -3.02 12.41 -3.39
C GLN A 47 -3.64 12.85 -2.06
N SER A 48 -4.87 13.33 -2.09
CA SER A 48 -5.56 13.76 -0.88
C SER A 48 -5.84 12.62 0.10
N LEU A 49 -5.91 11.39 -0.39
CA LEU A 49 -6.18 10.21 0.45
C LEU A 49 -4.91 9.43 0.78
N ALA A 50 -3.81 9.73 0.09
CA ALA A 50 -2.58 8.96 0.24
C ALA A 50 -2.02 9.02 1.67
N GLY A 51 -2.08 10.19 2.30
CA GLY A 51 -1.58 10.33 3.67
C GLY A 51 -2.27 9.41 4.65
N GLY A 52 -3.59 9.26 4.54
CA GLY A 52 -4.35 8.37 5.42
C GLY A 52 -3.99 6.92 5.20
N MET A 53 -3.86 6.51 3.94
CA MET A 53 -3.48 5.13 3.61
C MET A 53 -2.06 4.83 4.11
N ILE A 54 -1.13 5.74 3.86
CA ILE A 54 0.26 5.57 4.30
C ILE A 54 0.33 5.47 5.82
N GLY A 55 -0.41 6.32 6.52
CA GLY A 55 -0.46 6.27 7.98
C GLY A 55 -0.95 4.95 8.51
N LYS A 56 -1.98 4.39 7.89
CA LYS A 56 -2.50 3.08 8.29
C LYS A 56 -1.48 1.97 8.04
N LEU A 57 -0.82 2.02 6.87
CA LEU A 57 0.17 1.00 6.52
C LEU A 57 1.41 1.08 7.42
N GLU A 58 1.82 2.28 7.79
CA GLU A 58 2.97 2.45 8.67
C GLU A 58 2.77 1.85 10.06
N LYS A 59 1.51 1.76 10.50
CA LYS A 59 1.20 1.16 11.80
C LYS A 59 1.35 -0.35 11.79
N ILE A 60 1.43 -0.94 10.61
CA ILE A 60 1.60 -2.39 10.50
C ILE A 60 3.09 -2.71 10.56
N GLY A 61 3.49 -3.58 11.51
CA GLY A 61 4.87 -3.98 11.62
C GLY A 61 5.33 -4.77 10.40
N GLY A 62 6.56 -4.54 9.96
CA GLY A 62 7.15 -5.27 8.85
C GLY A 62 6.75 -4.76 7.47
N VAL A 63 6.21 -3.55 7.40
CA VAL A 63 5.81 -2.94 6.13
C VAL A 63 6.78 -1.83 5.78
N THR A 64 7.25 -1.83 4.54
CA THR A 64 8.09 -0.78 4.00
C THR A 64 7.32 -0.06 2.90
N LEU A 65 7.34 1.26 2.94
CA LEU A 65 6.62 2.09 1.99
C LEU A 65 7.59 2.96 1.22
N GLU A 66 7.35 3.09 -0.06
CA GLU A 66 8.10 4.00 -0.91
C GLU A 66 7.13 4.79 -1.77
N VAL A 67 7.19 6.11 -1.66
CA VAL A 67 6.34 7.00 -2.44
C VAL A 67 7.09 7.36 -3.72
N LYS A 68 6.46 7.12 -4.84
CA LYS A 68 7.07 7.37 -6.15
C LYS A 68 6.74 8.78 -6.67
#